data_8f3cb519e48444faa1033636b0b9e1c6
#
_entry.id   8f3cb519e48444faa1033636b0b9e1c6
#
_cell.length_a   1.000
_cell.length_b   1.000
_cell.length_c   1.000
_cell.angle_alpha   90.00
_cell.angle_beta   90.00
_cell.angle_gamma   90.00
#
_symmetry.space_group_name_H-M   'P 1'
#
loop_
_entity.id
_entity.type
_entity.pdbx_description
1 polymer ?
#
loop_
_entity_poly.entity_id
_entity_poly.type
_entity_poly.pdbx_seq_one_letter_code
_entity_poly.pdbx_strand_id
1 'polypeptide(L)'
;DESTGTIGKRFANIGVENVEENRRLYRQLLFTCDKEEMGKYISGVILFHEMFFQMSDDGTTFVKLLQDRGIIPGIKVDKGVVKLLGTDDETTTQGLDGLGDRCKEYYEGGARFAKWRCVLKIGAGRPTELSVRENANVLARYASICQMNGLCPIVEPEILTDGDHDLQSCIEASERTPAAVYKALADHHVYLEGTLL
;
A
#
# COMPACT_ATOMS: atom_id res chain seq x y z
N ASP A 1 0.58 7.12 2.23
CA ASP A 1 -0.61 6.25 2.29
C ASP A 1 -1.24 6.13 3.69
N GLU A 2 -1.16 7.20 4.45
CA GLU A 2 -1.66 7.20 5.83
C GLU A 2 -3.17 6.95 5.91
N SER A 3 -3.56 5.75 6.38
CA SER A 3 -4.96 5.46 6.69
C SER A 3 -5.45 6.32 7.86
N THR A 4 -6.77 6.44 8.00
CA THR A 4 -7.38 7.20 9.11
C THR A 4 -6.85 6.77 10.49
N GLY A 5 -6.62 5.47 10.72
CA GLY A 5 -6.07 4.97 11.97
C GLY A 5 -4.59 5.31 12.16
N THR A 6 -3.80 5.28 11.09
CA THR A 6 -2.37 5.59 11.14
C THR A 6 -2.14 7.07 11.42
N ILE A 7 -2.83 7.96 10.70
CA ILE A 7 -2.69 9.40 10.93
C ILE A 7 -3.23 9.80 12.31
N GLY A 8 -4.28 9.13 12.80
CA GLY A 8 -4.83 9.36 14.14
C GLY A 8 -3.80 9.12 15.24
N LYS A 9 -2.97 8.09 15.14
CA LYS A 9 -1.86 7.84 16.07
C LYS A 9 -0.83 8.97 16.05
N ARG A 10 -0.52 9.51 14.86
CA ARG A 10 0.41 10.65 14.72
C ARG A 10 -0.19 11.93 15.30
N PHE A 11 -1.46 12.20 15.03
CA PHE A 11 -2.16 13.37 15.57
C PHE A 11 -2.27 13.35 17.10
N ALA A 12 -2.51 12.18 17.69
CA ALA A 12 -2.55 12.02 19.14
C ALA A 12 -1.25 12.50 19.83
N ASN A 13 -0.10 12.26 19.20
CA ASN A 13 1.21 12.66 19.74
C ASN A 13 1.41 14.19 19.79
N ILE A 14 0.63 14.95 19.03
CA ILE A 14 0.71 16.42 18.96
C ILE A 14 -0.59 17.08 19.40
N GLY A 15 -1.51 16.34 20.03
CA GLY A 15 -2.76 16.87 20.57
C GLY A 15 -3.76 17.36 19.52
N VAL A 16 -3.68 16.86 18.26
CA VAL A 16 -4.61 17.20 17.19
C VAL A 16 -5.71 16.15 17.10
N GLU A 17 -6.96 16.58 17.03
CA GLU A 17 -8.11 15.69 16.88
C GLU A 17 -8.11 15.01 15.49
N ASN A 18 -8.41 13.70 15.48
CA ASN A 18 -8.46 12.91 14.25
C ASN A 18 -9.83 13.03 13.56
N VAL A 19 -10.15 14.20 13.05
CA VAL A 19 -11.33 14.48 12.22
C VAL A 19 -10.93 14.64 10.76
N GLU A 20 -11.90 14.47 9.85
CA GLU A 20 -11.64 14.51 8.40
C GLU A 20 -10.96 15.81 7.97
N GLU A 21 -11.43 16.96 8.48
CA GLU A 21 -10.88 18.27 8.13
C GLU A 21 -9.41 18.42 8.54
N ASN A 22 -9.03 17.98 9.72
CA ASN A 22 -7.63 18.03 10.16
C ASN A 22 -6.74 17.11 9.28
N ARG A 23 -7.26 15.96 8.84
CA ARG A 23 -6.56 15.09 7.90
C ARG A 23 -6.41 15.73 6.54
N ARG A 24 -7.46 16.40 6.05
CA ARG A 24 -7.45 17.14 4.78
C ARG A 24 -6.43 18.28 4.82
N LEU A 25 -6.45 19.10 5.87
CA LEU A 25 -5.52 20.22 6.05
C LEU A 25 -4.06 19.75 6.14
N TYR A 26 -3.80 18.65 6.82
CA TYR A 26 -2.46 18.06 6.88
C TYR A 26 -1.96 17.66 5.48
N ARG A 27 -2.80 17.05 4.68
CA ARG A 27 -2.45 16.64 3.31
C ARG A 27 -2.32 17.83 2.39
N GLN A 28 -3.18 18.83 2.53
CA GLN A 28 -3.05 20.12 1.83
C GLN A 28 -1.69 20.76 2.11
N LEU A 29 -1.28 20.85 3.38
CA LEU A 29 0.03 21.38 3.76
C LEU A 29 1.17 20.71 2.99
N LEU A 30 1.13 19.37 2.86
CA LEU A 30 2.15 18.63 2.13
C LEU A 30 2.11 18.89 0.62
N PHE A 31 0.91 18.96 0.02
CA PHE A 31 0.76 19.05 -1.43
C PHE A 31 0.79 20.48 -1.97
N THR A 32 0.71 21.49 -1.11
CA THR A 32 0.82 22.90 -1.48
C THR A 32 2.18 23.50 -1.18
N CYS A 33 3.14 22.70 -0.72
CA CYS A 33 4.53 23.15 -0.62
C CYS A 33 5.09 23.56 -1.99
N ASP A 34 6.28 24.14 -2.01
CA ASP A 34 6.89 24.65 -3.23
C ASP A 34 6.83 23.63 -4.37
N LYS A 35 6.23 24.04 -5.49
CA LYS A 35 5.95 23.17 -6.63
C LYS A 35 7.22 22.66 -7.29
N GLU A 36 8.20 23.53 -7.46
CA GLU A 36 9.44 23.19 -8.16
C GLU A 36 10.32 22.29 -7.30
N GLU A 37 10.37 22.55 -5.99
CA GLU A 37 11.15 21.74 -5.06
C GLU A 37 10.56 20.34 -4.90
N MET A 38 9.26 20.21 -4.69
CA MET A 38 8.64 18.90 -4.50
C MET A 38 8.82 17.99 -5.73
N GLY A 39 8.61 18.51 -6.93
CA GLY A 39 8.72 17.76 -8.18
C GLY A 39 10.13 17.27 -8.51
N LYS A 40 11.18 17.88 -7.94
CA LYS A 40 12.57 17.44 -8.14
C LYS A 40 12.88 16.11 -7.43
N TYR A 41 12.23 15.83 -6.31
CA TYR A 41 12.62 14.74 -5.42
C TYR A 41 11.57 13.65 -5.27
N ILE A 42 10.29 13.95 -5.57
CA ILE A 42 9.15 13.05 -5.39
C ILE A 42 8.56 12.68 -6.74
N SER A 43 8.72 11.41 -7.15
CA SER A 43 8.19 10.89 -8.42
C SER A 43 6.73 10.47 -8.33
N GLY A 44 6.28 9.99 -7.19
CA GLY A 44 4.92 9.52 -6.98
C GLY A 44 4.49 9.62 -5.53
N VAL A 45 3.17 9.70 -5.31
CA VAL A 45 2.57 9.77 -3.98
C VAL A 45 1.42 8.78 -3.91
N ILE A 46 1.43 7.92 -2.88
CA ILE A 46 0.36 6.98 -2.61
C ILE A 46 -0.71 7.68 -1.79
N LEU A 47 -1.90 7.80 -2.34
CA LEU A 47 -3.05 8.38 -1.67
C LEU A 47 -3.83 7.31 -0.90
N PHE A 48 -4.53 7.70 0.16
CA PHE A 48 -5.56 6.91 0.80
C PHE A 48 -6.92 7.22 0.17
N HIS A 49 -7.88 6.28 0.23
CA HIS A 49 -9.19 6.44 -0.42
C HIS A 49 -9.86 7.79 -0.11
N GLU A 50 -9.93 8.17 1.17
CA GLU A 50 -10.53 9.45 1.60
C GLU A 50 -9.92 10.64 0.86
N MET A 51 -8.60 10.76 0.87
CA MET A 51 -7.92 11.92 0.29
C MET A 51 -7.89 11.92 -1.24
N PHE A 52 -8.10 10.78 -1.88
CA PHE A 52 -8.14 10.69 -3.33
C PHE A 52 -9.26 11.56 -3.94
N PHE A 53 -10.36 11.70 -3.21
CA PHE A 53 -11.53 12.48 -3.62
C PHE A 53 -11.62 13.85 -2.96
N GLN A 54 -10.70 14.18 -2.06
CA GLN A 54 -10.67 15.48 -1.37
C GLN A 54 -10.03 16.58 -2.23
N MET A 55 -10.31 17.82 -1.84
CA MET A 55 -9.83 19.05 -2.49
C MET A 55 -9.11 19.95 -1.50
N SER A 56 -8.23 20.78 -2.01
CA SER A 56 -7.68 21.93 -1.31
C SER A 56 -8.70 23.07 -1.16
N ASP A 57 -8.37 24.09 -0.37
CA ASP A 57 -9.25 25.24 -0.10
C ASP A 57 -9.65 26.01 -1.36
N ASP A 58 -8.85 25.95 -2.41
CA ASP A 58 -9.14 26.58 -3.72
C ASP A 58 -10.00 25.71 -4.65
N GLY A 59 -10.46 24.53 -4.18
CA GLY A 59 -11.28 23.61 -4.95
C GLY A 59 -10.52 22.71 -5.92
N THR A 60 -9.17 22.71 -5.89
CA THR A 60 -8.35 21.81 -6.71
C THR A 60 -8.23 20.44 -6.03
N THR A 61 -8.51 19.34 -6.74
CA THR A 61 -8.35 18.01 -6.18
C THR A 61 -6.90 17.68 -5.86
N PHE A 62 -6.65 16.89 -4.81
CA PHE A 62 -5.27 16.49 -4.46
C PHE A 62 -4.59 15.72 -5.59
N VAL A 63 -5.33 14.92 -6.33
CA VAL A 63 -4.81 14.24 -7.55
C VAL A 63 -4.30 15.27 -8.56
N LYS A 64 -5.08 16.32 -8.84
CA LYS A 64 -4.68 17.38 -9.78
C LYS A 64 -3.48 18.17 -9.28
N LEU A 65 -3.42 18.50 -7.99
CA LEU A 65 -2.27 19.17 -7.39
C LEU A 65 -0.96 18.40 -7.60
N LEU A 66 -0.99 17.08 -7.47
CA LEU A 66 0.17 16.22 -7.70
C LEU A 66 0.54 16.20 -9.20
N GLN A 67 -0.45 15.99 -10.07
CA GLN A 67 -0.23 15.96 -11.52
C GLN A 67 0.38 17.26 -12.04
N ASP A 68 -0.07 18.43 -11.55
CA ASP A 68 0.45 19.75 -11.92
C ASP A 68 1.90 19.97 -11.48
N ARG A 69 2.40 19.13 -10.57
CA ARG A 69 3.80 19.07 -10.10
C ARG A 69 4.63 18.02 -10.79
N GLY A 70 4.07 17.32 -11.78
CA GLY A 70 4.73 16.19 -12.43
C GLY A 70 4.86 14.95 -11.53
N ILE A 71 4.09 14.89 -10.45
CA ILE A 71 4.10 13.76 -9.49
C ILE A 71 2.97 12.80 -9.85
N ILE A 72 3.30 11.51 -9.94
CA ILE A 72 2.34 10.48 -10.31
C ILE A 72 1.48 10.12 -9.10
N PRO A 73 0.14 10.23 -9.18
CA PRO A 73 -0.74 9.76 -8.12
C PRO A 73 -0.82 8.23 -8.09
N GLY A 74 -0.72 7.65 -6.91
CA GLY A 74 -0.99 6.25 -6.62
C GLY A 74 -2.05 6.10 -5.55
N ILE A 75 -2.49 4.89 -5.28
CA ILE A 75 -3.59 4.61 -4.36
C ILE A 75 -3.34 3.35 -3.54
N LYS A 76 -3.53 3.43 -2.23
CA LYS A 76 -3.59 2.26 -1.35
C LYS A 76 -4.95 1.59 -1.48
N VAL A 77 -4.97 0.35 -1.98
CA VAL A 77 -6.21 -0.36 -2.31
C VAL A 77 -6.57 -1.51 -1.37
N ASP A 78 -5.65 -1.96 -0.52
CA ASP A 78 -5.96 -2.93 0.52
C ASP A 78 -6.90 -2.35 1.58
N LYS A 79 -7.63 -3.22 2.26
CA LYS A 79 -8.55 -2.88 3.37
C LYS A 79 -7.99 -3.27 4.73
N GLY A 80 -6.68 -3.45 4.84
CA GLY A 80 -5.98 -3.78 6.07
C GLY A 80 -5.82 -5.27 6.33
N VAL A 81 -4.99 -5.57 7.33
CA VAL A 81 -4.67 -6.94 7.73
C VAL A 81 -5.71 -7.50 8.68
N VAL A 82 -5.94 -8.81 8.59
CA VAL A 82 -6.79 -9.59 9.51
C VAL A 82 -6.07 -10.86 9.93
N LYS A 83 -6.51 -11.45 11.04
CA LYS A 83 -5.93 -12.72 11.51
C LYS A 83 -6.11 -13.82 10.49
N LEU A 84 -5.05 -14.54 10.22
CA LEU A 84 -5.07 -15.78 9.46
C LEU A 84 -5.39 -16.94 10.42
N LEU A 85 -6.64 -17.40 10.37
CA LEU A 85 -7.11 -18.45 11.27
C LEU A 85 -6.36 -19.75 11.01
N GLY A 86 -6.07 -20.51 12.09
CA GLY A 86 -5.25 -21.72 12.04
C GLY A 86 -3.76 -21.46 12.18
N THR A 87 -3.36 -20.21 12.43
CA THR A 87 -1.97 -19.82 12.72
C THR A 87 -1.88 -19.14 14.08
N ASP A 88 -0.64 -19.03 14.60
CA ASP A 88 -0.36 -18.28 15.82
C ASP A 88 0.01 -16.83 15.47
N ASP A 89 -0.98 -15.93 15.58
CA ASP A 89 -0.83 -14.47 15.42
C ASP A 89 -0.23 -14.05 14.06
N GLU A 90 -0.48 -14.81 13.01
CA GLU A 90 -0.16 -14.41 11.65
C GLU A 90 -1.38 -13.75 10.96
N THR A 91 -1.14 -13.08 9.83
CA THR A 91 -2.16 -12.26 9.17
C THR A 91 -2.23 -12.54 7.67
N THR A 92 -3.38 -12.24 7.09
CA THR A 92 -3.58 -12.00 5.65
C THR A 92 -4.16 -10.60 5.45
N THR A 93 -4.25 -10.14 4.21
CA THR A 93 -4.72 -8.78 3.91
C THR A 93 -6.01 -8.83 3.08
N GLN A 94 -6.99 -8.03 3.47
CA GLN A 94 -8.31 -7.94 2.85
C GLN A 94 -8.38 -6.89 1.75
N GLY A 95 -9.41 -7.01 0.89
CA GLY A 95 -9.76 -5.98 -0.09
C GLY A 95 -9.82 -6.47 -1.53
N LEU A 96 -9.75 -7.80 -1.79
CA LEU A 96 -9.87 -8.33 -3.16
C LEU A 96 -11.28 -8.21 -3.72
N ASP A 97 -12.31 -8.27 -2.85
CA ASP A 97 -13.70 -8.17 -3.29
C ASP A 97 -13.98 -6.77 -3.86
N GLY A 98 -14.50 -6.73 -5.09
CA GLY A 98 -14.77 -5.50 -5.82
C GLY A 98 -13.53 -4.68 -6.15
N LEU A 99 -12.33 -5.27 -6.09
CA LEU A 99 -11.08 -4.54 -6.35
C LEU A 99 -11.00 -4.05 -7.79
N GLY A 100 -11.48 -4.82 -8.76
CA GLY A 100 -11.46 -4.44 -10.17
C GLY A 100 -12.20 -3.12 -10.42
N ASP A 101 -13.43 -3.00 -9.90
CA ASP A 101 -14.24 -1.79 -10.04
C ASP A 101 -13.57 -0.58 -9.37
N ARG A 102 -13.02 -0.77 -8.17
CA ARG A 102 -12.25 0.27 -7.48
C ARG A 102 -10.99 0.70 -8.24
N CYS A 103 -10.25 -0.25 -8.80
CA CYS A 103 -9.07 0.05 -9.61
C CYS A 103 -9.42 0.86 -10.86
N LYS A 104 -10.55 0.52 -11.52
CA LYS A 104 -11.06 1.28 -12.66
C LYS A 104 -11.40 2.72 -12.27
N GLU A 105 -12.15 2.91 -11.19
CA GLU A 105 -12.50 4.23 -10.66
C GLU A 105 -11.25 5.07 -10.35
N TYR A 106 -10.25 4.48 -9.68
CA TYR A 106 -9.00 5.19 -9.38
C TYR A 106 -8.18 5.52 -10.62
N TYR A 107 -8.14 4.62 -11.59
CA TYR A 107 -7.45 4.88 -12.86
C TYR A 107 -8.10 6.04 -13.63
N GLU A 108 -9.43 6.03 -13.72
CA GLU A 108 -10.21 7.12 -14.33
C GLU A 108 -10.03 8.44 -13.56
N GLY A 109 -9.92 8.37 -12.23
CA GLY A 109 -9.62 9.51 -11.36
C GLY A 109 -8.17 10.03 -11.42
N GLY A 110 -7.28 9.35 -12.15
CA GLY A 110 -5.91 9.81 -12.38
C GLY A 110 -4.79 9.02 -11.69
N ALA A 111 -5.09 7.99 -10.90
CA ALA A 111 -4.07 7.10 -10.36
C ALA A 111 -3.37 6.29 -11.47
N ARG A 112 -2.09 5.97 -11.27
CA ARG A 112 -1.30 5.17 -12.22
C ARG A 112 -0.61 3.98 -11.56
N PHE A 113 -0.56 3.94 -10.24
CA PHE A 113 -0.04 2.80 -9.50
C PHE A 113 -0.86 2.55 -8.25
N ALA A 114 -0.79 1.34 -7.72
CA ALA A 114 -1.50 0.92 -6.53
C ALA A 114 -0.55 0.30 -5.51
N LYS A 115 -0.93 0.37 -4.23
CA LYS A 115 -0.19 -0.28 -3.15
C LYS A 115 -1.08 -1.28 -2.42
N TRP A 116 -0.49 -2.42 -2.11
CA TRP A 116 -1.07 -3.47 -1.27
C TRP A 116 0.02 -4.05 -0.38
N ARG A 117 -0.19 -3.98 0.93
CA ARG A 117 0.74 -4.49 1.93
C ARG A 117 0.24 -5.78 2.54
N CYS A 118 1.07 -6.81 2.54
CA CYS A 118 0.94 -7.99 3.38
C CYS A 118 1.99 -7.96 4.48
N VAL A 119 1.66 -8.51 5.65
CA VAL A 119 2.54 -8.48 6.83
C VAL A 119 2.85 -9.90 7.28
N LEU A 120 4.15 -10.21 7.38
CA LEU A 120 4.66 -11.47 7.87
C LEU A 120 5.52 -11.23 9.12
N LYS A 121 5.34 -12.07 10.14
CA LYS A 121 6.10 -12.00 11.40
C LYS A 121 7.15 -13.08 11.45
N ILE A 122 8.32 -12.75 12.03
CA ILE A 122 9.36 -13.72 12.35
C ILE A 122 9.19 -14.16 13.82
N GLY A 123 9.41 -15.43 14.10
CA GLY A 123 9.33 -16.00 15.43
C GLY A 123 9.46 -17.52 15.41
N ALA A 124 9.23 -18.21 16.52
CA ALA A 124 9.27 -19.65 16.60
C ALA A 124 8.27 -20.30 15.61
N GLY A 125 8.79 -20.88 14.52
CA GLY A 125 8.00 -21.49 13.46
C GLY A 125 7.25 -20.51 12.53
N ARG A 126 7.55 -19.20 12.59
CA ARG A 126 6.96 -18.17 11.74
C ARG A 126 8.00 -17.46 10.86
N PRO A 127 7.61 -16.99 9.64
CA PRO A 127 6.30 -17.17 9.02
C PRO A 127 6.04 -18.66 8.69
N THR A 128 4.80 -19.11 8.93
CA THR A 128 4.40 -20.48 8.56
C THR A 128 4.28 -20.62 7.05
N GLU A 129 4.34 -21.85 6.54
CA GLU A 129 4.10 -22.13 5.11
C GLU A 129 2.71 -21.66 4.66
N LEU A 130 1.71 -21.78 5.54
CA LEU A 130 0.36 -21.28 5.27
C LEU A 130 0.37 -19.76 5.09
N SER A 131 1.03 -19.03 6.00
CA SER A 131 1.12 -17.56 5.93
C SER A 131 1.86 -17.10 4.68
N VAL A 132 3.00 -17.69 4.35
CA VAL A 132 3.78 -17.36 3.16
C VAL A 132 2.96 -17.56 1.89
N ARG A 133 2.33 -18.73 1.76
CA ARG A 133 1.54 -19.09 0.58
C ARG A 133 0.29 -18.25 0.41
N GLU A 134 -0.45 -18.00 1.51
CA GLU A 134 -1.64 -17.16 1.49
C GLU A 134 -1.32 -15.72 1.08
N ASN A 135 -0.32 -15.10 1.70
CA ASN A 135 0.07 -13.72 1.37
C ASN A 135 0.65 -13.61 -0.05
N ALA A 136 1.42 -14.60 -0.52
CA ALA A 136 1.89 -14.65 -1.90
C ALA A 136 0.74 -14.72 -2.90
N ASN A 137 -0.26 -15.58 -2.66
CA ASN A 137 -1.43 -15.70 -3.52
C ASN A 137 -2.28 -14.43 -3.53
N VAL A 138 -2.50 -13.81 -2.38
CA VAL A 138 -3.23 -12.53 -2.26
C VAL A 138 -2.54 -11.42 -3.05
N LEU A 139 -1.21 -11.29 -2.91
CA LEU A 139 -0.42 -10.31 -3.66
C LEU A 139 -0.46 -10.53 -5.17
N ALA A 140 -0.39 -11.77 -5.62
CA ALA A 140 -0.46 -12.09 -7.04
C ALA A 140 -1.85 -11.80 -7.64
N ARG A 141 -2.92 -12.13 -6.93
CA ARG A 141 -4.29 -11.79 -7.33
C ARG A 141 -4.51 -10.27 -7.41
N TYR A 142 -4.05 -9.55 -6.40
CA TYR A 142 -4.10 -8.10 -6.40
C TYR A 142 -3.34 -7.51 -7.59
N ALA A 143 -2.11 -7.97 -7.85
CA ALA A 143 -1.27 -7.46 -8.92
C ALA A 143 -1.91 -7.66 -10.30
N SER A 144 -2.45 -8.85 -10.58
CA SER A 144 -3.14 -9.12 -11.84
C SER A 144 -4.38 -8.24 -12.04
N ILE A 145 -5.17 -8.01 -10.98
CA ILE A 145 -6.34 -7.12 -11.04
C ILE A 145 -5.91 -5.68 -11.33
N CYS A 146 -4.85 -5.19 -10.70
CA CYS A 146 -4.32 -3.85 -10.94
C CYS A 146 -3.87 -3.67 -12.39
N GLN A 147 -3.06 -4.60 -12.92
CA GLN A 147 -2.57 -4.55 -14.29
C GLN A 147 -3.70 -4.59 -15.33
N MET A 148 -4.72 -5.40 -15.11
CA MET A 148 -5.91 -5.44 -15.96
C MET A 148 -6.68 -4.11 -16.00
N ASN A 149 -6.51 -3.25 -14.99
CA ASN A 149 -7.13 -1.93 -14.92
C ASN A 149 -6.13 -0.77 -15.13
N GLY A 150 -4.95 -1.05 -15.68
CA GLY A 150 -3.96 -0.04 -16.05
C GLY A 150 -3.14 0.54 -14.90
N LEU A 151 -3.21 -0.05 -13.70
CA LEU A 151 -2.43 0.36 -12.55
C LEU A 151 -1.18 -0.51 -12.38
N CYS A 152 -0.01 0.12 -12.18
CA CYS A 152 1.21 -0.57 -11.81
C CYS A 152 1.12 -1.00 -10.32
N PRO A 153 1.15 -2.31 -9.98
CA PRO A 153 1.05 -2.73 -8.58
C PRO A 153 2.39 -2.62 -7.86
N ILE A 154 2.38 -2.03 -6.66
CA ILE A 154 3.43 -2.22 -5.66
C ILE A 154 3.11 -3.51 -4.90
N VAL A 155 3.96 -4.50 -5.03
CA VAL A 155 3.85 -5.81 -4.37
C VAL A 155 4.69 -5.77 -3.09
N GLU A 156 4.03 -5.67 -1.92
CA GLU A 156 4.71 -5.43 -0.65
C GLU A 156 4.49 -6.58 0.35
N PRO A 157 5.31 -7.64 0.29
CA PRO A 157 5.37 -8.68 1.31
C PRO A 157 6.28 -8.20 2.46
N GLU A 158 5.76 -7.39 3.36
CA GLU A 158 6.55 -6.83 4.45
C GLU A 158 6.85 -7.89 5.53
N ILE A 159 8.10 -8.21 5.69
CA ILE A 159 8.61 -9.02 6.79
C ILE A 159 8.98 -8.07 7.93
N LEU A 160 8.27 -8.17 9.06
CA LEU A 160 8.51 -7.30 10.20
C LEU A 160 9.87 -7.57 10.83
N THR A 161 10.62 -6.50 11.04
CA THR A 161 11.92 -6.55 11.72
C THR A 161 11.82 -6.50 13.25
N ASP A 162 10.59 -6.28 13.76
CA ASP A 162 10.31 -6.25 15.20
C ASP A 162 10.38 -7.66 15.79
N GLY A 163 10.97 -7.76 16.98
CA GLY A 163 11.08 -9.02 17.71
C GLY A 163 12.48 -9.26 18.27
N ASP A 164 12.71 -10.49 18.75
CA ASP A 164 13.96 -10.94 19.35
C ASP A 164 14.72 -11.98 18.47
N HIS A 165 14.29 -12.13 17.21
CA HIS A 165 14.93 -13.02 16.25
C HIS A 165 16.30 -12.52 15.80
N ASP A 166 17.18 -13.43 15.45
CA ASP A 166 18.51 -13.12 14.94
C ASP A 166 18.53 -12.80 13.44
N LEU A 167 19.67 -12.36 12.97
CA LEU A 167 19.88 -12.03 11.54
C LEU A 167 19.64 -13.24 10.62
N GLN A 168 20.03 -14.46 11.04
CA GLN A 168 19.87 -15.66 10.25
C GLN A 168 18.38 -15.97 9.99
N SER A 169 17.55 -15.87 11.03
CA SER A 169 16.09 -16.03 10.92
C SER A 169 15.47 -14.98 9.98
N CYS A 170 15.97 -13.75 10.04
CA CYS A 170 15.54 -12.68 9.14
C CYS A 170 15.91 -12.98 7.67
N ILE A 171 17.13 -13.46 7.41
CA ILE A 171 17.58 -13.85 6.07
C ILE A 171 16.70 -14.97 5.51
N GLU A 172 16.47 -16.03 6.27
CA GLU A 172 15.66 -17.18 5.85
C GLU A 172 14.22 -16.76 5.49
N ALA A 173 13.58 -15.94 6.33
CA ALA A 173 12.26 -15.40 6.03
C ALA A 173 12.25 -14.52 4.78
N SER A 174 13.31 -13.69 4.62
CA SER A 174 13.46 -12.75 3.50
C SER A 174 13.80 -13.41 2.18
N GLU A 175 14.42 -14.58 2.18
CA GLU A 175 14.64 -15.38 0.97
C GLU A 175 13.38 -16.17 0.59
N ARG A 176 12.76 -16.86 1.55
CA ARG A 176 11.60 -17.71 1.32
C ARG A 176 10.36 -16.95 0.87
N THR A 177 10.08 -15.81 1.49
CA THR A 177 8.85 -15.07 1.23
C THR A 177 8.82 -14.45 -0.17
N PRO A 178 9.83 -13.68 -0.62
CA PRO A 178 9.86 -13.19 -2.00
C PRO A 178 9.89 -14.29 -3.04
N ALA A 179 10.59 -15.42 -2.79
CA ALA A 179 10.59 -16.56 -3.70
C ALA A 179 9.17 -17.11 -3.95
N ALA A 180 8.38 -17.25 -2.87
CA ALA A 180 6.98 -17.65 -2.96
C ALA A 180 6.12 -16.60 -3.69
N VAL A 181 6.36 -15.32 -3.43
CA VAL A 181 5.66 -14.21 -4.09
C VAL A 181 5.93 -14.20 -5.58
N TYR A 182 7.19 -14.26 -6.01
CA TYR A 182 7.54 -14.30 -7.44
C TYR A 182 6.97 -15.55 -8.13
N LYS A 183 6.98 -16.69 -7.45
CA LYS A 183 6.32 -17.90 -7.97
C LYS A 183 4.82 -17.67 -8.19
N ALA A 184 4.14 -17.08 -7.19
CA ALA A 184 2.72 -16.80 -7.30
C ALA A 184 2.41 -15.75 -8.39
N LEU A 185 3.23 -14.69 -8.52
CA LEU A 185 3.10 -13.71 -9.60
C LEU A 185 3.19 -14.38 -10.99
N ALA A 186 4.16 -15.30 -11.17
CA ALA A 186 4.30 -16.06 -12.41
C ALA A 186 3.09 -16.96 -12.68
N ASP A 187 2.60 -17.68 -11.66
CA ASP A 187 1.42 -18.55 -11.77
C ASP A 187 0.14 -17.78 -12.12
N HIS A 188 0.04 -16.53 -11.69
CA HIS A 188 -1.07 -15.62 -12.00
C HIS A 188 -0.85 -14.80 -13.28
N HIS A 189 0.18 -15.11 -14.07
CA HIS A 189 0.51 -14.44 -15.33
C HIS A 189 0.70 -12.91 -15.19
N VAL A 190 1.21 -12.47 -14.04
CA VAL A 190 1.53 -11.06 -13.81
C VAL A 190 2.74 -10.67 -14.65
N TYR A 191 2.65 -9.55 -15.35
CA TYR A 191 3.78 -8.96 -16.07
C TYR A 191 4.75 -8.34 -15.07
N LEU A 192 5.87 -9.01 -14.83
CA LEU A 192 6.79 -8.67 -13.73
C LEU A 192 7.46 -7.31 -13.92
N GLU A 193 7.83 -6.95 -15.13
CA GLU A 193 8.44 -5.65 -15.47
C GLU A 193 7.47 -4.47 -15.27
N GLY A 194 6.19 -4.76 -15.13
CA GLY A 194 5.13 -3.80 -14.81
C GLY A 194 4.76 -3.81 -13.32
N THR A 195 5.66 -4.24 -12.43
CA THR A 195 5.47 -4.24 -10.97
C THR A 195 6.53 -3.39 -10.28
N LEU A 196 6.23 -2.96 -9.05
CA LEU A 196 7.17 -2.40 -8.09
C LEU A 196 7.20 -3.30 -6.84
N LEU A 197 8.38 -3.40 -6.19
CA LEU A 197 8.57 -4.15 -4.95
C LEU A 197 8.84 -3.17 -3.81
#